data_c5fd9a14b03a637274aa8f9e97ca237f
#
_entry.id   c5fd9a14b03a637274aa8f9e97ca237f
#
_cell.length_a   1.000
_cell.length_b   1.000
_cell.length_c   1.000
_cell.angle_alpha   90.00
_cell.angle_beta   90.00
_cell.angle_gamma   90.00
#
_symmetry.space_group_name_H-M   'P 1'
#
loop_
_entity.id
_entity.type
_entity.pdbx_description
1 polymer ?
#
loop_
_entity_poly.entity_id
_entity_poly.type
_entity_poly.pdbx_seq_one_letter_code
_entity_poly.pdbx_strand_id
1 'polypeptide(L)'
;MKTTKLLAGFLCISLFSARPLLAQNEVKEQLVVPLSDPAKPGTLHVGLINGSIKVVGYNGKDVVIDITASSKRGKRDDDDEDRSDKTANGMKRIAAGLPLDVSAEERNNTVNVHANSIKQSIDLTIKVPQRFALKVSAVNNGNIEIENVTGNLEITNVNGYIHLTNVAGSAVANTVNGNLIASFKSVNSDTPMAFSTLNGNVDVTFPASVKANSKLKSDRGDIYSDFDIDVDKNQPKVNRTNQSGMYQVKIDDWVYGKINGGGPEVMMKNMNGNIYIRKAK
;
A
#
# COMPACT_ATOMS: atom_id res chain seq x y z
N MET A 1 -71.22 48.02 3.30
CA MET A 1 -69.96 48.12 2.50
C MET A 1 -68.96 47.13 3.00
N LYS A 2 -68.80 46.05 2.30
CA LYS A 2 -67.78 44.99 2.64
C LYS A 2 -66.67 45.02 1.58
N THR A 3 -65.50 45.37 1.96
CA THR A 3 -64.31 45.38 1.09
C THR A 3 -63.59 44.05 1.17
N THR A 4 -63.60 43.34 0.06
CA THR A 4 -62.91 42.06 -0.15
C THR A 4 -61.45 42.34 -0.56
N LYS A 5 -60.46 41.88 0.23
CA LYS A 5 -59.04 41.93 -0.13
C LYS A 5 -58.68 40.68 -0.90
N LEU A 6 -58.22 40.86 -2.12
CA LEU A 6 -57.68 39.83 -3.00
C LEU A 6 -56.22 39.56 -2.63
N LEU A 7 -55.93 38.34 -2.24
CA LEU A 7 -54.57 37.89 -1.91
C LEU A 7 -53.96 37.19 -3.15
N ALA A 8 -53.01 37.83 -3.81
CA ALA A 8 -52.29 37.29 -4.94
C ALA A 8 -51.14 36.41 -4.43
N GLY A 9 -51.28 35.08 -4.56
CA GLY A 9 -50.22 34.13 -4.23
C GLY A 9 -49.19 34.05 -5.39
N PHE A 10 -47.97 34.41 -5.10
CA PHE A 10 -46.83 34.20 -6.01
C PHE A 10 -46.35 32.78 -5.92
N LEU A 11 -46.58 31.97 -6.93
CA LEU A 11 -46.09 30.60 -7.07
C LEU A 11 -44.69 30.65 -7.67
N CYS A 12 -43.63 30.58 -6.82
CA CYS A 12 -42.24 30.39 -7.27
C CYS A 12 -42.03 28.96 -7.75
N ILE A 13 -42.06 28.75 -9.06
CA ILE A 13 -41.61 27.49 -9.68
C ILE A 13 -40.10 27.54 -9.71
N SER A 14 -39.45 26.83 -8.76
CA SER A 14 -38.01 26.54 -8.80
C SER A 14 -37.74 25.47 -9.85
N LEU A 15 -37.21 25.85 -11.01
CA LEU A 15 -36.65 24.92 -11.96
C LEU A 15 -35.43 24.26 -11.34
N PHE A 16 -35.59 23.04 -10.85
CA PHE A 16 -34.48 22.13 -10.53
C PHE A 16 -33.88 21.69 -11.88
N SER A 17 -32.80 22.33 -12.31
CA SER A 17 -31.97 21.82 -13.39
C SER A 17 -31.27 20.57 -12.90
N ALA A 18 -31.82 19.39 -13.18
CA ALA A 18 -31.14 18.11 -13.03
C ALA A 18 -29.94 18.12 -13.98
N ARG A 19 -28.73 18.38 -13.44
CA ARG A 19 -27.51 18.12 -14.18
C ARG A 19 -27.41 16.59 -14.32
N PRO A 20 -27.22 16.05 -15.53
CA PRO A 20 -26.91 14.63 -15.67
C PRO A 20 -25.57 14.39 -14.94
N LEU A 21 -25.59 13.66 -13.83
CA LEU A 21 -24.39 13.05 -13.27
C LEU A 21 -23.90 12.10 -14.36
N LEU A 22 -22.80 12.44 -15.02
CA LEU A 22 -22.06 11.50 -15.87
C LEU A 22 -21.61 10.36 -14.92
N ALA A 23 -22.36 9.29 -14.91
CA ALA A 23 -22.01 8.07 -14.18
C ALA A 23 -20.66 7.60 -14.72
N GLN A 24 -19.60 7.79 -13.97
CA GLN A 24 -18.37 7.02 -14.17
C GLN A 24 -18.80 5.57 -14.05
N ASN A 25 -18.45 4.73 -15.03
CA ASN A 25 -18.70 3.29 -14.98
C ASN A 25 -17.77 2.66 -13.93
N GLU A 26 -18.11 2.83 -12.66
CA GLU A 26 -17.46 2.25 -11.52
C GLU A 26 -18.31 1.07 -11.04
N VAL A 27 -17.71 -0.11 -10.99
CA VAL A 27 -18.37 -1.31 -10.45
C VAL A 27 -17.90 -1.45 -9.01
N LYS A 28 -18.86 -1.59 -8.09
CA LYS A 28 -18.61 -1.82 -6.65
C LYS A 28 -19.26 -3.12 -6.24
N GLU A 29 -18.44 -4.00 -5.67
CA GLU A 29 -18.88 -5.30 -5.18
C GLU A 29 -18.24 -5.58 -3.82
N GLN A 30 -18.83 -6.47 -3.04
CA GLN A 30 -18.32 -6.89 -1.74
C GLN A 30 -18.35 -8.41 -1.61
N LEU A 31 -17.24 -8.98 -1.14
CA LEU A 31 -17.16 -10.38 -0.72
C LEU A 31 -16.98 -10.44 0.79
N VAL A 32 -17.73 -11.32 1.45
CA VAL A 32 -17.58 -11.63 2.88
C VAL A 32 -17.12 -13.08 2.99
N VAL A 33 -15.94 -13.28 3.58
CA VAL A 33 -15.29 -14.58 3.70
C VAL A 33 -15.22 -14.97 5.15
N PRO A 34 -16.05 -15.90 5.62
CA PRO A 34 -16.01 -16.40 6.99
C PRO A 34 -14.73 -17.22 7.21
N LEU A 35 -14.12 -17.07 8.39
CA LEU A 35 -12.95 -17.85 8.78
C LEU A 35 -13.33 -19.18 9.39
N SER A 36 -12.54 -20.23 9.13
CA SER A 36 -12.73 -21.58 9.72
C SER A 36 -12.64 -21.57 11.26
N ASP A 37 -11.74 -20.75 11.83
CA ASP A 37 -11.59 -20.58 13.29
C ASP A 37 -11.29 -19.10 13.61
N PRO A 38 -12.31 -18.25 13.78
CA PRO A 38 -12.13 -16.81 14.02
C PRO A 38 -11.41 -16.47 15.33
N ALA A 39 -11.26 -17.43 16.25
CA ALA A 39 -10.55 -17.22 17.52
C ALA A 39 -9.01 -17.28 17.34
N LYS A 40 -8.53 -17.90 16.28
CA LYS A 40 -7.11 -18.02 15.96
C LYS A 40 -6.62 -16.92 15.01
N PRO A 41 -5.33 -16.60 15.04
CA PRO A 41 -4.74 -15.74 14.01
C PRO A 41 -4.95 -16.32 12.61
N GLY A 42 -5.19 -15.45 11.64
CA GLY A 42 -5.30 -15.84 10.25
C GLY A 42 -4.20 -15.25 9.38
N THR A 43 -4.25 -15.54 8.08
CA THR A 43 -3.32 -15.04 7.07
C THR A 43 -4.09 -14.56 5.85
N LEU A 44 -3.71 -13.42 5.29
CA LEU A 44 -4.21 -12.91 4.03
C LEU A 44 -3.09 -12.91 2.98
N HIS A 45 -3.36 -13.52 1.84
CA HIS A 45 -2.54 -13.40 0.65
C HIS A 45 -3.32 -12.65 -0.42
N VAL A 46 -2.78 -11.55 -0.92
CA VAL A 46 -3.41 -10.77 -1.99
C VAL A 46 -2.34 -10.14 -2.88
N GLY A 47 -2.59 -10.18 -4.19
CA GLY A 47 -1.73 -9.55 -5.18
C GLY A 47 -2.54 -8.88 -6.28
N LEU A 48 -2.12 -7.66 -6.68
CA LEU A 48 -2.70 -6.93 -7.79
C LEU A 48 -1.64 -6.57 -8.83
N ILE A 49 -2.01 -6.69 -10.10
CA ILE A 49 -1.18 -6.18 -11.21
C ILE A 49 -1.43 -4.67 -11.37
N ASN A 50 -2.68 -4.22 -11.31
CA ASN A 50 -3.07 -2.82 -11.47
C ASN A 50 -4.10 -2.42 -10.40
N GLY A 51 -3.80 -1.41 -9.59
CA GLY A 51 -4.68 -0.86 -8.57
C GLY A 51 -4.10 -0.91 -7.17
N SER A 52 -4.81 -0.32 -6.24
CA SER A 52 -4.38 -0.12 -4.85
C SER A 52 -4.96 -1.17 -3.91
N ILE A 53 -4.22 -1.49 -2.85
CA ILE A 53 -4.66 -2.40 -1.80
C ILE A 53 -4.63 -1.65 -0.46
N LYS A 54 -5.79 -1.57 0.19
CA LYS A 54 -5.92 -1.10 1.56
C LYS A 54 -6.36 -2.25 2.46
N VAL A 55 -5.58 -2.55 3.51
CA VAL A 55 -5.94 -3.56 4.51
C VAL A 55 -6.13 -2.88 5.86
N VAL A 56 -7.26 -3.13 6.51
CA VAL A 56 -7.60 -2.54 7.81
C VAL A 56 -7.92 -3.63 8.82
N GLY A 57 -7.17 -3.66 9.91
CA GLY A 57 -7.48 -4.50 11.06
C GLY A 57 -8.71 -3.99 11.81
N TYR A 58 -9.73 -4.83 12.03
CA TYR A 58 -10.96 -4.46 12.69
C TYR A 58 -11.40 -5.50 13.74
N ASN A 59 -12.42 -5.16 14.54
CA ASN A 59 -12.97 -6.06 15.58
C ASN A 59 -14.07 -6.96 15.00
N GLY A 60 -13.78 -7.68 13.92
CA GLY A 60 -14.71 -8.63 13.32
C GLY A 60 -14.15 -10.05 13.32
N LYS A 61 -14.93 -10.97 12.77
CA LYS A 61 -14.61 -12.41 12.71
C LYS A 61 -14.38 -12.91 11.29
N ASP A 62 -14.75 -12.11 10.29
CA ASP A 62 -14.71 -12.45 8.88
C ASP A 62 -13.68 -11.60 8.16
N VAL A 63 -13.30 -11.99 6.95
CA VAL A 63 -12.58 -11.11 6.03
C VAL A 63 -13.59 -10.48 5.07
N VAL A 64 -13.64 -9.13 5.04
CA VAL A 64 -14.55 -8.38 4.17
C VAL A 64 -13.74 -7.68 3.10
N ILE A 65 -14.07 -7.91 1.83
CA ILE A 65 -13.35 -7.39 0.66
C ILE A 65 -14.29 -6.49 -0.11
N ASP A 66 -14.08 -5.19 -0.01
CA ASP A 66 -14.76 -4.19 -0.84
C ASP A 66 -13.93 -3.99 -2.13
N ILE A 67 -14.56 -4.20 -3.28
CA ILE A 67 -13.93 -4.19 -4.59
C ILE A 67 -14.46 -2.99 -5.36
N THR A 68 -13.57 -2.16 -5.87
CA THR A 68 -13.91 -1.06 -6.75
C THR A 68 -13.13 -1.20 -8.06
N ALA A 69 -13.84 -1.40 -9.16
CA ALA A 69 -13.23 -1.49 -10.49
C ALA A 69 -13.61 -0.27 -11.33
N SER A 70 -12.61 0.42 -11.84
CA SER A 70 -12.80 1.59 -12.70
C SER A 70 -12.19 1.36 -14.07
N SER A 71 -12.96 1.64 -15.14
CA SER A 71 -12.38 1.80 -16.46
C SER A 71 -11.85 3.23 -16.55
N LYS A 72 -10.55 3.41 -16.41
CA LYS A 72 -9.94 4.68 -16.83
C LYS A 72 -10.09 4.78 -18.36
N ARG A 73 -11.18 5.34 -18.84
CA ARG A 73 -11.11 6.09 -20.10
C ARG A 73 -10.12 7.22 -19.80
N GLY A 74 -8.96 7.20 -20.44
CA GLY A 74 -8.05 8.35 -20.37
C GLY A 74 -8.88 9.61 -20.56
N LYS A 75 -8.68 10.65 -19.71
CA LYS A 75 -9.08 12.00 -20.07
C LYS A 75 -8.41 12.24 -21.41
N ARG A 76 -9.20 12.16 -22.47
CA ARG A 76 -8.81 12.76 -23.75
C ARG A 76 -8.96 14.25 -23.48
N ASP A 77 -7.87 14.96 -23.62
CA ASP A 77 -7.92 16.40 -23.74
C ASP A 77 -8.93 16.72 -24.84
N ASP A 78 -9.77 17.71 -24.61
CA ASP A 78 -10.96 18.06 -25.43
C ASP A 78 -10.63 18.43 -26.91
N ASP A 79 -9.36 18.32 -27.32
CA ASP A 79 -8.88 18.65 -28.67
C ASP A 79 -8.90 17.45 -29.65
N ASP A 80 -9.30 16.24 -29.25
CA ASP A 80 -9.27 15.02 -30.08
C ASP A 80 -10.65 14.46 -30.45
N GLU A 81 -11.71 15.29 -30.50
CA GLU A 81 -13.06 14.85 -30.91
C GLU A 81 -13.12 14.25 -32.32
N ASP A 82 -12.14 14.50 -33.18
CA ASP A 82 -12.18 14.08 -34.61
C ASP A 82 -11.41 12.78 -34.91
N ARG A 83 -10.73 12.12 -33.93
CA ARG A 83 -9.95 10.90 -34.16
C ARG A 83 -10.64 9.59 -33.74
N SER A 84 -11.72 9.63 -32.95
CA SER A 84 -12.33 8.40 -32.41
C SER A 84 -13.19 7.62 -33.40
N ASP A 85 -13.66 8.25 -34.47
CA ASP A 85 -14.54 7.62 -35.47
C ASP A 85 -13.79 7.03 -36.68
N LYS A 86 -12.52 7.41 -36.90
CA LYS A 86 -11.80 6.97 -38.11
C LYS A 86 -11.19 5.56 -38.01
N THR A 87 -11.11 4.97 -36.83
CA THR A 87 -10.51 3.62 -36.63
C THR A 87 -11.50 2.48 -36.74
N ALA A 88 -12.78 2.73 -36.77
CA ALA A 88 -13.83 1.69 -36.80
C ALA A 88 -14.56 1.55 -38.15
N ASN A 89 -14.10 2.19 -39.22
CA ASN A 89 -14.75 2.10 -40.56
C ASN A 89 -16.27 2.23 -40.50
N GLY A 90 -16.80 3.19 -39.73
CA GLY A 90 -18.25 3.38 -39.58
C GLY A 90 -18.97 2.36 -38.70
N MET A 91 -18.26 1.42 -38.08
CA MET A 91 -18.86 0.46 -37.15
C MET A 91 -19.05 1.08 -35.78
N LYS A 92 -20.23 0.94 -35.19
CA LYS A 92 -20.51 1.35 -33.80
C LYS A 92 -19.95 0.30 -32.84
N ARG A 93 -19.20 0.75 -31.82
CA ARG A 93 -18.75 -0.11 -30.73
C ARG A 93 -19.94 -0.59 -29.91
N ILE A 94 -20.22 -1.89 -29.90
CA ILE A 94 -21.41 -2.51 -29.27
C ILE A 94 -21.12 -2.84 -27.82
N ALA A 95 -20.46 -2.28 -27.04
CA ALA A 95 -20.17 -2.50 -25.63
C ALA A 95 -18.76 -3.02 -25.34
N ALA A 96 -18.15 -2.42 -24.35
CA ALA A 96 -17.11 -3.07 -23.58
C ALA A 96 -17.68 -3.24 -22.17
N GLY A 97 -18.20 -4.41 -21.86
CA GLY A 97 -18.42 -4.79 -20.47
C GLY A 97 -17.11 -4.70 -19.74
N LEU A 98 -17.16 -4.35 -18.46
CA LEU A 98 -16.00 -4.41 -17.56
C LEU A 98 -16.02 -5.81 -16.93
N PRO A 99 -15.30 -6.83 -17.46
CA PRO A 99 -15.26 -8.13 -16.83
C PRO A 99 -14.49 -7.95 -15.50
N LEU A 100 -15.19 -8.03 -14.40
CA LEU A 100 -14.61 -8.09 -13.06
C LEU A 100 -14.52 -9.56 -12.66
N ASP A 101 -13.30 -10.03 -12.41
CA ASP A 101 -13.05 -11.38 -11.93
C ASP A 101 -12.14 -11.29 -10.69
N VAL A 102 -12.79 -11.27 -9.52
CA VAL A 102 -12.14 -11.28 -8.21
C VAL A 102 -12.75 -12.43 -7.42
N SER A 103 -11.90 -13.32 -6.94
CA SER A 103 -12.30 -14.45 -6.10
C SER A 103 -11.50 -14.47 -4.80
N ALA A 104 -12.08 -15.04 -3.77
CA ALA A 104 -11.42 -15.28 -2.49
C ALA A 104 -11.67 -16.71 -2.04
N GLU A 105 -10.62 -17.40 -1.63
CA GLU A 105 -10.68 -18.75 -1.11
C GLU A 105 -10.12 -18.78 0.31
N GLU A 106 -10.87 -19.37 1.25
CA GLU A 106 -10.41 -19.57 2.62
C GLU A 106 -10.13 -21.05 2.90
N ARG A 107 -8.98 -21.34 3.49
CA ARG A 107 -8.61 -22.66 4.03
C ARG A 107 -7.78 -22.51 5.30
N ASN A 108 -8.23 -23.07 6.40
CA ASN A 108 -7.51 -23.08 7.69
C ASN A 108 -7.06 -21.68 8.14
N ASN A 109 -7.97 -20.70 8.12
CA ASN A 109 -7.72 -19.29 8.40
C ASN A 109 -6.73 -18.59 7.45
N THR A 110 -6.47 -19.18 6.30
CA THR A 110 -5.70 -18.54 5.22
C THR A 110 -6.67 -18.13 4.11
N VAL A 111 -6.76 -16.83 3.88
CA VAL A 111 -7.57 -16.25 2.80
C VAL A 111 -6.68 -15.85 1.65
N ASN A 112 -6.91 -16.46 0.48
CA ASN A 112 -6.22 -16.13 -0.77
C ASN A 112 -7.17 -15.33 -1.66
N VAL A 113 -6.77 -14.11 -2.03
CA VAL A 113 -7.55 -13.24 -2.92
C VAL A 113 -6.88 -13.19 -4.28
N HIS A 114 -7.62 -13.56 -5.32
CA HIS A 114 -7.18 -13.55 -6.71
C HIS A 114 -7.98 -12.53 -7.49
N ALA A 115 -7.29 -11.65 -8.21
CA ALA A 115 -7.91 -10.66 -9.08
C ALA A 115 -7.30 -10.76 -10.49
N ASN A 116 -8.10 -11.21 -11.44
CA ASN A 116 -7.70 -11.44 -12.83
C ASN A 116 -8.05 -10.24 -13.70
N SER A 117 -7.29 -9.14 -13.56
CA SER A 117 -7.46 -8.00 -14.45
C SER A 117 -6.14 -7.34 -14.80
N ILE A 118 -5.74 -7.48 -16.07
CA ILE A 118 -4.54 -6.81 -16.59
C ILE A 118 -4.90 -5.42 -17.16
N LYS A 119 -6.13 -5.22 -17.66
CA LYS A 119 -6.53 -4.01 -18.38
C LYS A 119 -7.28 -2.98 -17.53
N GLN A 120 -7.70 -3.35 -16.33
CA GLN A 120 -8.51 -2.50 -15.44
C GLN A 120 -7.75 -2.26 -14.14
N SER A 121 -7.94 -1.06 -13.58
CA SER A 121 -7.52 -0.80 -12.21
C SER A 121 -8.59 -1.34 -11.26
N ILE A 122 -8.18 -2.20 -10.34
CA ILE A 122 -9.03 -2.74 -9.27
C ILE A 122 -8.47 -2.23 -7.96
N ASP A 123 -9.26 -1.47 -7.21
CA ASP A 123 -8.90 -1.05 -5.88
C ASP A 123 -9.61 -1.96 -4.87
N LEU A 124 -8.83 -2.57 -3.96
CA LEU A 124 -9.33 -3.45 -2.91
C LEU A 124 -9.21 -2.78 -1.56
N THR A 125 -10.32 -2.72 -0.82
CA THR A 125 -10.31 -2.40 0.61
C THR A 125 -10.70 -3.65 1.40
N ILE A 126 -9.74 -4.22 2.14
CA ILE A 126 -9.90 -5.50 2.83
C ILE A 126 -9.89 -5.26 4.32
N LYS A 127 -10.97 -5.64 5.00
CA LYS A 127 -11.02 -5.65 6.47
C LYS A 127 -10.71 -7.04 6.97
N VAL A 128 -9.74 -7.15 7.87
CA VAL A 128 -9.32 -8.43 8.48
C VAL A 128 -9.40 -8.33 10.00
N PRO A 129 -9.59 -9.44 10.73
CA PRO A 129 -9.40 -9.42 12.19
C PRO A 129 -8.00 -8.88 12.53
N GLN A 130 -7.88 -8.15 13.65
CA GLN A 130 -6.62 -7.47 13.99
C GLN A 130 -5.39 -8.39 14.05
N ARG A 131 -5.58 -9.66 14.47
CA ARG A 131 -4.50 -10.65 14.57
C ARG A 131 -4.38 -11.44 13.26
N PHE A 132 -3.74 -10.83 12.28
CA PHE A 132 -3.62 -11.38 10.93
C PHE A 132 -2.22 -11.18 10.35
N ALA A 133 -1.63 -12.25 9.83
CA ALA A 133 -0.44 -12.15 9.02
C ALA A 133 -0.81 -11.74 7.58
N LEU A 134 0.02 -10.92 6.94
CA LEU A 134 -0.28 -10.40 5.61
C LEU A 134 0.86 -10.69 4.63
N LYS A 135 0.49 -11.16 3.44
CA LYS A 135 1.35 -11.20 2.26
C LYS A 135 0.66 -10.44 1.14
N VAL A 136 1.12 -9.20 0.92
CA VAL A 136 0.46 -8.23 0.02
C VAL A 136 1.43 -7.78 -1.05
N SER A 137 0.98 -7.79 -2.31
CA SER A 137 1.79 -7.32 -3.43
C SER A 137 1.00 -6.47 -4.41
N ALA A 138 1.63 -5.40 -4.95
CA ALA A 138 1.09 -4.61 -6.05
C ALA A 138 2.20 -4.29 -7.06
N VAL A 139 1.84 -4.14 -8.33
CA VAL A 139 2.83 -3.91 -9.39
C VAL A 139 2.68 -2.52 -10.01
N ASN A 140 1.52 -2.23 -10.62
CA ASN A 140 1.32 -1.00 -11.37
C ASN A 140 0.20 -0.14 -10.78
N ASN A 141 0.43 1.17 -10.75
CA ASN A 141 -0.56 2.20 -10.40
C ASN A 141 -1.27 1.95 -9.06
N GLY A 142 -0.59 1.29 -8.12
CA GLY A 142 -1.20 0.90 -6.86
C GLY A 142 -0.36 1.26 -5.66
N ASN A 143 -1.03 1.80 -4.65
CA ASN A 143 -0.45 2.01 -3.35
C ASN A 143 -0.87 0.88 -2.42
N ILE A 144 -0.05 0.58 -1.42
CA ILE A 144 -0.39 -0.38 -0.37
C ILE A 144 -0.49 0.39 0.95
N GLU A 145 -1.67 0.31 1.56
CA GLU A 145 -1.96 0.90 2.87
C GLU A 145 -2.40 -0.20 3.84
N ILE A 146 -1.76 -0.29 4.99
CA ILE A 146 -2.10 -1.27 6.03
C ILE A 146 -2.27 -0.53 7.35
N GLU A 147 -3.41 -0.73 8.00
CA GLU A 147 -3.76 -0.03 9.22
C GLU A 147 -4.20 -1.00 10.32
N ASN A 148 -3.73 -0.81 11.55
CA ASN A 148 -4.21 -1.48 12.76
C ASN A 148 -4.13 -3.02 12.73
N VAL A 149 -3.14 -3.60 12.05
CA VAL A 149 -2.93 -5.05 11.96
C VAL A 149 -1.80 -5.48 12.87
N THR A 150 -1.95 -6.64 13.50
CA THR A 150 -0.95 -7.29 14.35
C THR A 150 -0.57 -8.64 13.75
N GLY A 151 0.67 -8.81 13.33
CA GLY A 151 1.16 -10.05 12.73
C GLY A 151 2.49 -9.86 12.00
N ASN A 152 2.85 -10.87 11.22
CA ASN A 152 4.00 -10.79 10.32
C ASN A 152 3.53 -10.21 8.98
N LEU A 153 4.15 -9.14 8.53
CA LEU A 153 3.78 -8.40 7.34
C LEU A 153 4.86 -8.60 6.26
N GLU A 154 4.52 -9.20 5.14
CA GLU A 154 5.35 -9.32 3.93
C GLU A 154 4.71 -8.48 2.82
N ILE A 155 5.33 -7.34 2.50
CA ILE A 155 4.73 -6.34 1.63
C ILE A 155 5.68 -6.02 0.48
N THR A 156 5.21 -6.14 -0.75
CA THR A 156 6.00 -5.82 -1.94
C THR A 156 5.21 -4.94 -2.89
N ASN A 157 5.80 -3.81 -3.29
CA ASN A 157 5.25 -2.95 -4.31
C ASN A 157 6.29 -2.67 -5.40
N VAL A 158 5.86 -2.33 -6.59
CA VAL A 158 6.79 -1.89 -7.64
C VAL A 158 6.60 -0.40 -7.92
N ASN A 159 5.39 0.04 -8.25
CA ASN A 159 5.11 1.43 -8.59
C ASN A 159 4.01 1.99 -7.68
N GLY A 160 4.42 2.53 -6.55
CA GLY A 160 3.56 3.14 -5.54
C GLY A 160 4.19 3.12 -4.15
N TYR A 161 3.63 3.88 -3.25
CA TYR A 161 4.08 3.91 -1.86
C TYR A 161 3.57 2.72 -1.05
N ILE A 162 4.25 2.47 0.06
CA ILE A 162 3.80 1.57 1.12
C ILE A 162 3.62 2.39 2.40
N HIS A 163 2.40 2.40 2.95
CA HIS A 163 2.11 3.00 4.25
C HIS A 163 1.61 1.95 5.24
N LEU A 164 2.35 1.76 6.32
CA LEU A 164 1.99 0.89 7.45
C LEU A 164 1.67 1.77 8.65
N THR A 165 0.41 1.84 9.07
CA THR A 165 -0.02 2.73 10.15
C THR A 165 -0.50 1.93 11.36
N ASN A 166 0.07 2.22 12.53
CA ASN A 166 -0.33 1.57 13.78
C ASN A 166 -0.27 0.03 13.71
N VAL A 167 0.75 -0.53 13.06
CA VAL A 167 0.94 -1.98 12.99
C VAL A 167 1.70 -2.51 14.19
N ALA A 168 1.59 -3.83 14.43
CA ALA A 168 2.33 -4.51 15.50
C ALA A 168 2.87 -5.85 14.99
N GLY A 169 4.02 -6.28 15.51
CA GLY A 169 4.70 -7.51 15.11
C GLY A 169 5.98 -7.24 14.34
N SER A 170 6.16 -7.88 13.19
CA SER A 170 7.34 -7.70 12.33
C SER A 170 6.93 -7.37 10.90
N ALA A 171 7.82 -6.71 10.15
CA ALA A 171 7.56 -6.40 8.75
C ALA A 171 8.80 -6.56 7.87
N VAL A 172 8.58 -7.11 6.68
CA VAL A 172 9.46 -7.02 5.53
C VAL A 172 8.71 -6.28 4.44
N ALA A 173 9.15 -5.07 4.11
CA ALA A 173 8.46 -4.21 3.16
C ALA A 173 9.43 -3.68 2.10
N ASN A 174 9.08 -3.86 0.83
CA ASN A 174 9.92 -3.48 -0.30
C ASN A 174 9.10 -2.73 -1.34
N THR A 175 9.62 -1.63 -1.86
CA THR A 175 9.07 -1.00 -3.06
C THR A 175 10.20 -0.62 -4.03
N VAL A 176 9.88 -0.43 -5.30
CA VAL A 176 10.88 0.07 -6.27
C VAL A 176 10.73 1.58 -6.42
N ASN A 177 9.54 2.06 -6.74
CA ASN A 177 9.27 3.47 -6.97
C ASN A 177 8.19 3.96 -6.02
N GLY A 178 8.60 4.54 -4.91
CA GLY A 178 7.71 5.10 -3.90
C GLY A 178 8.35 5.20 -2.52
N ASN A 179 7.75 5.98 -1.67
CA ASN A 179 8.15 6.08 -0.28
C ASN A 179 7.63 4.88 0.52
N LEU A 180 8.41 4.44 1.48
CA LEU A 180 8.00 3.47 2.48
C LEU A 180 7.90 4.19 3.81
N ILE A 181 6.69 4.28 4.35
CA ILE A 181 6.42 4.91 5.64
C ILE A 181 5.78 3.86 6.55
N ALA A 182 6.34 3.66 7.74
CA ALA A 182 5.81 2.68 8.69
C ALA A 182 5.75 3.25 10.10
N SER A 183 4.68 2.97 10.84
CA SER A 183 4.57 3.28 12.26
C SER A 183 4.15 2.04 13.05
N PHE A 184 4.97 1.67 14.04
CA PHE A 184 4.76 0.50 14.89
C PHE A 184 4.24 0.88 16.27
N LYS A 185 3.16 0.24 16.73
CA LYS A 185 2.70 0.27 18.13
C LYS A 185 3.60 -0.58 19.02
N SER A 186 3.99 -1.74 18.53
CA SER A 186 4.91 -2.66 19.17
C SER A 186 5.61 -3.52 18.12
N VAL A 187 6.79 -3.98 18.42
CA VAL A 187 7.60 -4.85 17.57
C VAL A 187 7.80 -6.21 18.24
N ASN A 188 7.94 -7.26 17.42
CA ASN A 188 8.34 -8.56 17.94
C ASN A 188 9.83 -8.52 18.30
N SER A 189 10.17 -8.91 19.53
CA SER A 189 11.54 -8.86 20.05
C SER A 189 12.49 -9.88 19.43
N ASP A 190 11.98 -10.87 18.69
CA ASP A 190 12.76 -12.01 18.23
C ASP A 190 12.83 -12.15 16.71
N THR A 191 12.14 -11.28 15.98
CA THR A 191 12.02 -11.39 14.53
C THR A 191 12.70 -10.22 13.82
N PRO A 192 13.65 -10.48 12.91
CA PRO A 192 14.26 -9.44 12.08
C PRO A 192 13.23 -8.71 11.20
N MET A 193 13.53 -7.46 10.86
CA MET A 193 12.74 -6.63 9.96
C MET A 193 13.59 -6.07 8.82
N ALA A 194 12.96 -5.81 7.68
CA ALA A 194 13.64 -5.22 6.54
C ALA A 194 12.74 -4.23 5.79
N PHE A 195 13.28 -3.06 5.48
CA PHE A 195 12.60 -2.01 4.76
C PHE A 195 13.48 -1.52 3.62
N SER A 196 12.99 -1.58 2.38
CA SER A 196 13.78 -1.10 1.26
C SER A 196 12.97 -0.41 0.17
N THR A 197 13.60 0.58 -0.46
CA THR A 197 13.10 1.19 -1.70
C THR A 197 14.26 1.47 -2.64
N LEU A 198 14.00 1.49 -3.94
CA LEU A 198 15.01 1.95 -4.89
C LEU A 198 14.95 3.47 -5.03
N ASN A 199 13.74 4.01 -5.27
CA ASN A 199 13.49 5.44 -5.47
C ASN A 199 12.45 5.92 -4.48
N GLY A 200 12.88 6.57 -3.41
CA GLY A 200 12.03 7.11 -2.36
C GLY A 200 12.72 7.08 -0.99
N ASN A 201 12.02 7.59 -0.01
CA ASN A 201 12.47 7.58 1.37
C ASN A 201 11.98 6.34 2.11
N VAL A 202 12.79 5.86 3.07
CA VAL A 202 12.38 4.89 4.08
C VAL A 202 12.21 5.65 5.40
N ASP A 203 10.99 5.74 5.91
CA ASP A 203 10.66 6.47 7.15
C ASP A 203 9.93 5.55 8.12
N VAL A 204 10.61 5.11 9.19
CA VAL A 204 10.05 4.15 10.12
C VAL A 204 10.04 4.70 11.53
N THR A 205 8.85 4.72 12.12
CA THR A 205 8.62 5.12 13.52
C THR A 205 8.47 3.90 14.39
N PHE A 206 9.35 3.74 15.36
CA PHE A 206 9.34 2.67 16.35
C PHE A 206 8.93 3.16 17.73
N PRO A 207 8.38 2.28 18.59
CA PRO A 207 8.24 2.56 20.03
C PRO A 207 9.57 2.98 20.64
N ALA A 208 9.56 3.90 21.60
CA ALA A 208 10.78 4.39 22.27
C ALA A 208 11.61 3.28 22.95
N SER A 209 10.96 2.16 23.32
CA SER A 209 11.56 1.01 23.98
C SER A 209 12.14 -0.03 23.02
N VAL A 210 12.09 0.19 21.70
CA VAL A 210 12.61 -0.79 20.72
C VAL A 210 14.09 -1.11 20.98
N LYS A 211 14.44 -2.40 20.92
CA LYS A 211 15.81 -2.87 20.95
C LYS A 211 16.13 -3.51 19.60
N ALA A 212 17.15 -3.01 18.90
CA ALA A 212 17.49 -3.49 17.57
C ALA A 212 18.98 -3.34 17.25
N ASN A 213 19.48 -4.25 16.42
CA ASN A 213 20.73 -4.06 15.71
C ASN A 213 20.40 -3.44 14.35
N SER A 214 20.78 -2.19 14.16
CA SER A 214 20.51 -1.48 12.91
C SER A 214 21.58 -1.80 11.86
N LYS A 215 21.10 -2.02 10.63
CA LYS A 215 21.92 -2.20 9.42
C LYS A 215 21.37 -1.30 8.32
N LEU A 216 22.05 -0.19 8.07
CA LEU A 216 21.53 0.94 7.32
C LEU A 216 22.40 1.24 6.12
N LYS A 217 21.77 1.55 4.97
CA LYS A 217 22.49 1.98 3.78
C LYS A 217 21.60 2.86 2.90
N SER A 218 22.10 4.06 2.59
CA SER A 218 21.59 4.89 1.51
C SER A 218 22.71 5.17 0.52
N ASP A 219 22.50 4.82 -0.77
CA ASP A 219 23.53 5.02 -1.79
C ASP A 219 23.63 6.49 -2.23
N ARG A 220 22.50 7.23 -2.21
CA ARG A 220 22.42 8.64 -2.64
C ARG A 220 21.47 9.44 -1.75
N GLY A 221 21.76 9.51 -0.48
CA GLY A 221 20.99 10.25 0.52
C GLY A 221 21.57 10.09 1.90
N ASP A 222 20.88 10.64 2.86
CA ASP A 222 21.32 10.71 4.25
C ASP A 222 20.51 9.78 5.15
N ILE A 223 21.08 9.45 6.31
CA ILE A 223 20.46 8.63 7.35
C ILE A 223 20.26 9.49 8.59
N TYR A 224 19.02 9.60 9.04
CA TYR A 224 18.63 10.37 10.23
C TYR A 224 18.00 9.48 11.28
N SER A 225 18.26 9.73 12.56
CA SER A 225 17.68 8.96 13.67
C SER A 225 17.30 9.86 14.84
N ASP A 226 16.13 9.62 15.43
CA ASP A 226 15.71 10.17 16.73
C ASP A 226 16.25 9.34 17.91
N PHE A 227 16.80 8.14 17.63
CA PHE A 227 17.45 7.31 18.65
C PHE A 227 18.94 7.59 18.70
N ASP A 228 19.51 7.49 19.91
CA ASP A 228 20.95 7.36 20.06
C ASP A 228 21.36 5.97 19.55
N ILE A 229 22.06 5.94 18.41
CA ILE A 229 22.57 4.72 17.81
C ILE A 229 24.05 4.61 18.17
N ASP A 230 24.40 3.55 18.90
CA ASP A 230 25.80 3.19 19.13
C ASP A 230 26.38 2.58 17.83
N VAL A 231 27.01 3.46 17.02
CA VAL A 231 27.51 3.13 15.70
C VAL A 231 28.85 2.40 15.81
N ASP A 232 29.00 1.28 15.11
CA ASP A 232 30.27 0.56 14.99
C ASP A 232 31.27 1.38 14.15
N LYS A 233 32.27 1.93 14.82
CA LYS A 233 33.33 2.77 14.22
C LYS A 233 34.38 1.98 13.42
N ASN A 234 34.34 0.65 13.45
CA ASN A 234 35.27 -0.21 12.69
C ASN A 234 34.85 -0.43 11.22
N GLN A 235 33.93 0.34 10.72
CA GLN A 235 33.48 0.37 9.34
C GLN A 235 34.01 1.62 8.61
N PRO A 236 34.22 1.60 7.28
CA PRO A 236 33.87 0.56 6.30
C PRO A 236 34.90 -0.57 6.18
N LYS A 237 34.43 -1.78 5.90
CA LYS A 237 35.30 -2.93 5.59
C LYS A 237 35.66 -2.92 4.10
N VAL A 238 36.96 -2.93 3.82
CA VAL A 238 37.46 -3.05 2.43
C VAL A 238 37.72 -4.53 2.12
N ASN A 239 36.90 -5.09 1.24
CA ASN A 239 37.09 -6.44 0.72
C ASN A 239 37.85 -6.41 -0.60
N ARG A 240 38.98 -7.11 -0.66
CA ARG A 240 39.77 -7.26 -1.88
C ARG A 240 39.71 -8.70 -2.33
N THR A 241 39.29 -8.93 -3.56
CA THR A 241 39.27 -10.25 -4.17
C THR A 241 40.24 -10.30 -5.35
N ASN A 242 41.03 -11.33 -5.35
CA ASN A 242 41.92 -11.67 -6.46
C ASN A 242 41.77 -13.17 -6.74
N GLN A 243 40.79 -13.54 -7.56
CA GLN A 243 40.53 -14.93 -7.93
C GLN A 243 40.27 -15.03 -9.42
N SER A 244 40.92 -15.99 -10.05
CA SER A 244 40.68 -16.36 -11.46
C SER A 244 40.85 -15.20 -12.44
N GLY A 245 41.84 -14.32 -12.20
CA GLY A 245 42.08 -13.14 -13.08
C GLY A 245 41.17 -11.96 -12.88
N MET A 246 40.23 -12.02 -11.93
CA MET A 246 39.39 -10.90 -11.55
C MET A 246 39.96 -10.20 -10.32
N TYR A 247 40.26 -8.90 -10.45
CA TYR A 247 40.72 -8.03 -9.40
C TYR A 247 39.56 -7.11 -8.97
N GLN A 248 39.04 -7.25 -7.76
CA GLN A 248 37.95 -6.42 -7.26
C GLN A 248 38.28 -5.82 -5.90
N VAL A 249 38.02 -4.53 -5.76
CA VAL A 249 37.98 -3.86 -4.45
C VAL A 249 36.52 -3.48 -4.20
N LYS A 250 35.95 -3.98 -3.11
CA LYS A 250 34.60 -3.62 -2.65
C LYS A 250 34.71 -2.99 -1.27
N ILE A 251 34.16 -1.81 -1.12
CA ILE A 251 34.03 -1.13 0.17
C ILE A 251 32.61 -1.43 0.68
N ASP A 252 32.53 -1.99 1.87
CA ASP A 252 31.23 -2.16 2.54
C ASP A 252 30.91 -0.86 3.29
N ASP A 253 29.92 -0.14 2.76
CA ASP A 253 29.48 1.19 3.22
C ASP A 253 28.20 1.12 4.07
N TRP A 254 27.87 -0.05 4.61
CA TRP A 254 26.78 -0.20 5.56
C TRP A 254 27.13 0.45 6.89
N VAL A 255 26.14 1.16 7.45
CA VAL A 255 26.21 1.69 8.83
C VAL A 255 25.57 0.67 9.75
N TYR A 256 26.37 0.11 10.66
CA TYR A 256 25.92 -0.81 11.69
C TYR A 256 25.88 -0.10 13.04
N GLY A 257 24.86 -0.39 13.83
CA GLY A 257 24.74 0.20 15.17
C GLY A 257 23.71 -0.53 16.04
N LYS A 258 23.64 -0.11 17.31
CA LYS A 258 22.71 -0.67 18.27
C LYS A 258 21.78 0.40 18.80
N ILE A 259 20.50 0.07 18.87
CA ILE A 259 19.45 0.88 19.48
C ILE A 259 19.10 0.23 20.82
N ASN A 260 19.15 0.98 21.93
CA ASN A 260 18.83 0.53 23.30
C ASN A 260 19.52 -0.80 23.68
N GLY A 261 20.81 -0.93 23.34
CA GLY A 261 21.64 -2.10 23.69
C GLY A 261 21.57 -3.25 22.70
N GLY A 262 20.81 -3.11 21.59
CA GLY A 262 20.72 -4.11 20.54
C GLY A 262 19.59 -5.13 20.71
N GLY A 263 19.31 -5.86 19.65
CA GLY A 263 18.22 -6.84 19.53
C GLY A 263 18.21 -7.48 18.16
N PRO A 264 17.05 -7.91 17.62
CA PRO A 264 16.93 -8.42 16.24
C PRO A 264 17.43 -7.39 15.22
N GLU A 265 17.86 -7.88 14.06
CA GLU A 265 18.33 -7.01 12.99
C GLU A 265 17.15 -6.21 12.39
N VAL A 266 17.35 -4.91 12.26
CA VAL A 266 16.50 -4.02 11.47
C VAL A 266 17.34 -3.47 10.32
N MET A 267 17.09 -3.99 9.13
CA MET A 267 17.75 -3.55 7.91
C MET A 267 16.93 -2.48 7.22
N MET A 268 17.55 -1.36 6.88
CA MET A 268 16.95 -0.33 6.03
C MET A 268 17.88 0.01 4.89
N LYS A 269 17.34 0.01 3.67
CA LYS A 269 18.12 0.28 2.47
C LYS A 269 17.34 1.11 1.47
N ASN A 270 17.99 2.13 0.90
CA ASN A 270 17.52 2.76 -0.33
C ASN A 270 18.68 3.09 -1.27
N MET A 271 18.35 3.44 -2.51
CA MET A 271 19.33 3.91 -3.49
C MET A 271 19.20 5.43 -3.66
N ASN A 272 18.00 5.94 -3.87
CA ASN A 272 17.75 7.36 -4.11
C ASN A 272 16.72 7.86 -3.08
N GLY A 273 17.17 8.57 -2.07
CA GLY A 273 16.35 9.13 -1.00
C GLY A 273 17.00 8.96 0.37
N ASN A 274 16.30 9.36 1.40
CA ASN A 274 16.79 9.36 2.78
C ASN A 274 16.19 8.21 3.59
N ILE A 275 16.88 7.85 4.67
CA ILE A 275 16.39 6.93 5.70
C ILE A 275 16.13 7.73 6.99
N TYR A 276 14.94 7.57 7.55
CA TYR A 276 14.54 8.18 8.81
C TYR A 276 14.13 7.10 9.78
N ILE A 277 14.75 7.10 10.98
CA ILE A 277 14.42 6.20 12.08
C ILE A 277 13.86 7.06 13.20
N ARG A 278 12.53 7.03 13.35
CA ARG A 278 11.83 7.91 14.30
C ARG A 278 11.45 7.19 15.57
N LYS A 279 11.44 7.96 16.65
CA LYS A 279 10.92 7.55 17.95
C LYS A 279 9.48 8.01 18.10
N ALA A 280 8.56 7.08 18.44
CA ALA A 280 7.19 7.43 18.79
C ALA A 280 7.18 8.36 20.01
N LYS A 281 6.40 9.42 19.91
CA LYS A 281 6.20 10.42 20.98
C LYS A 281 5.13 9.98 21.96
#